data_eca5b6824a393b11bd2140bee4e056a2
#
_entry.id   eca5b6824a393b11bd2140bee4e056a2
#
_cell.length_a   1.000
_cell.length_b   1.000
_cell.length_c   1.000
_cell.angle_alpha   90.00
_cell.angle_beta   90.00
_cell.angle_gamma   90.00
#
_symmetry.space_group_name_H-M   'P 1'
#
loop_
_entity.id
_entity.type
_entity.pdbx_description
1 polymer ?
#
loop_
_entity_poly.entity_id
_entity_poly.type
_entity_poly.pdbx_seq_one_letter_code
_entity_poly.pdbx_strand_id
1 'polypeptide(L)'
;NYAIPHAQPELVQAPAIAICTLEHPINWGHHKVSVVFFLAMTKKMNQQQIDSIFDDLYDIVADTNLLNALTKATDKKELIEILKRGIE
;
A
#
# COMPACT_ATOMS: atom_id res chain seq x y z
N ASN A 1 -6.25 -0.12 10.39
CA ASN A 1 -4.91 -0.58 10.76
C ASN A 1 -3.90 -0.52 9.59
N TYR A 2 -4.06 0.43 8.68
CA TYR A 2 -3.14 0.68 7.58
C TYR A 2 -2.84 2.17 7.45
N ALA A 3 -1.72 2.51 6.78
CA ALA A 3 -1.38 3.88 6.43
C ALA A 3 -0.91 3.94 4.98
N ILE A 4 -1.17 5.07 4.30
CA ILE A 4 -0.78 5.28 2.90
C ILE A 4 -0.02 6.61 2.79
N PRO A 5 1.22 6.69 3.31
CA PRO A 5 2.02 7.89 3.17
C PRO A 5 2.50 8.10 1.74
N HIS A 6 2.71 9.34 1.37
CA HIS A 6 3.09 9.74 0.01
C HIS A 6 4.41 10.50 0.02
N ALA A 7 5.27 10.23 -0.95
CA ALA A 7 6.45 11.04 -1.19
C ALA A 7 6.04 12.30 -1.97
N GLN A 8 6.85 13.37 -1.84
CA GLN A 8 6.65 14.57 -2.65
C GLN A 8 7.01 14.24 -4.11
N PRO A 9 6.10 14.48 -5.07
CA PRO A 9 6.35 14.10 -6.48
C PRO A 9 7.63 14.71 -7.06
N GLU A 10 8.03 15.89 -6.59
CA GLU A 10 9.25 16.56 -7.03
C GLU A 10 10.51 15.76 -6.76
N LEU A 11 10.48 14.90 -5.76
CA LEU A 11 11.63 14.11 -5.33
C LEU A 11 11.63 12.71 -5.91
N VAL A 12 10.59 12.33 -6.66
CA VAL A 12 10.43 10.97 -7.17
C VAL A 12 10.89 10.91 -8.63
N GLN A 13 11.84 10.01 -8.89
CA GLN A 13 12.39 9.81 -10.25
C GLN A 13 11.61 8.75 -11.02
N ALA A 14 11.12 7.74 -10.33
CA ALA A 14 10.33 6.67 -10.95
C ALA A 14 9.21 6.27 -9.98
N PRO A 15 8.01 5.93 -10.50
CA PRO A 15 6.90 5.54 -9.63
C PRO A 15 7.18 4.21 -8.95
N ALA A 16 6.78 4.11 -7.68
CA ALA A 16 6.95 2.88 -6.91
C ALA A 16 5.94 2.82 -5.77
N ILE A 17 5.63 1.61 -5.34
CA ILE A 17 4.85 1.37 -4.13
C ILE A 17 5.67 0.44 -3.26
N ALA A 18 6.01 0.91 -2.05
CA ALA A 18 6.69 0.09 -1.07
C ALA A 18 5.67 -0.37 -0.03
N ILE A 19 5.65 -1.65 0.25
CA ILE A 19 4.72 -2.22 1.21
C ILE A 19 5.50 -2.77 2.38
N CYS A 20 5.16 -2.30 3.57
CA CYS A 20 5.79 -2.74 4.80
C CYS A 20 4.73 -3.35 5.71
N THR A 21 4.91 -4.61 6.06
CA THR A 21 4.07 -5.27 7.05
C THR A 21 4.83 -5.30 8.36
N LEU A 22 4.11 -5.06 9.47
CA LEU A 22 4.72 -4.93 10.79
C LEU A 22 4.32 -6.13 11.65
N GLU A 23 5.30 -6.68 12.35
CA GLU A 23 5.08 -7.80 13.27
C GLU A 23 4.10 -7.40 14.38
N HIS A 24 4.22 -6.17 14.86
CA HIS A 24 3.32 -5.63 15.88
C HIS A 24 2.78 -4.29 15.41
N PRO A 25 1.49 -3.99 15.65
CA PRO A 25 0.93 -2.69 15.28
C PRO A 25 1.67 -1.55 15.99
N ILE A 26 1.86 -0.44 15.26
CA ILE A 26 2.46 0.76 15.83
C ILE A 26 1.45 1.91 15.84
N ASN A 27 1.68 2.88 16.72
CA ASN A 27 0.84 4.07 16.77
C ASN A 27 1.14 4.95 15.56
N TRP A 28 0.07 5.37 14.86
CA TRP A 28 0.15 6.24 13.71
C TRP A 28 -0.93 7.32 13.85
N GLY A 29 -0.57 8.44 14.48
CA GLY A 29 -1.56 9.46 14.83
C GLY A 29 -2.58 8.92 15.83
N HIS A 30 -3.83 8.86 15.41
CA HIS A 30 -4.94 8.46 16.28
C HIS A 30 -5.32 6.99 16.19
N HIS A 31 -4.60 6.20 15.39
CA HIS A 31 -4.94 4.78 15.20
C HIS A 31 -3.67 3.94 15.14
N LYS A 32 -3.87 2.63 15.20
CA LYS A 32 -2.76 1.67 15.10
C LYS A 32 -2.67 1.13 13.68
N VAL A 33 -1.43 0.89 13.23
CA VAL A 33 -1.13 0.48 11.86
C VAL A 33 -0.28 -0.77 11.87
N SER A 34 -0.67 -1.75 11.06
CA SER A 34 0.07 -3.00 10.84
C SER A 34 0.63 -3.10 9.42
N VAL A 35 0.10 -2.34 8.48
CA VAL A 35 0.53 -2.35 7.08
C VAL A 35 0.71 -0.91 6.60
N VAL A 36 1.82 -0.64 5.95
CA VAL A 36 2.10 0.68 5.38
C VAL A 36 2.31 0.53 3.88
N PHE A 37 1.54 1.31 3.10
CA PHE A 37 1.69 1.41 1.65
C PHE A 37 2.30 2.77 1.34
N PHE A 38 3.61 2.82 1.10
CA PHE A 38 4.28 4.07 0.80
C PHE A 38 4.23 4.32 -0.71
N LEU A 39 3.58 5.41 -1.12
CA LEU A 39 3.39 5.75 -2.53
C LEU A 39 4.43 6.78 -2.98
N ALA A 40 5.13 6.45 -4.06
CA ALA A 40 6.04 7.36 -4.74
C ALA A 40 5.51 7.56 -6.17
N MET A 41 4.89 8.72 -6.41
CA MET A 41 4.33 9.07 -7.71
C MET A 41 5.11 10.24 -8.30
N THR A 42 5.33 10.20 -9.61
CA THR A 42 6.10 11.25 -10.29
C THR A 42 5.19 12.40 -10.74
N LYS A 43 5.77 13.55 -11.01
CA LYS A 43 5.06 14.69 -11.59
C LYS A 43 4.51 14.40 -12.99
N LYS A 44 5.10 13.43 -13.68
CA LYS A 44 4.70 13.09 -15.06
C LYS A 44 3.43 12.25 -15.12
N MET A 45 3.00 11.68 -14.00
CA MET A 45 1.78 10.89 -13.96
C MET A 45 0.56 11.79 -14.11
N ASN A 46 -0.37 11.40 -14.99
CA ASN A 46 -1.61 12.14 -15.14
C ASN A 46 -2.61 11.74 -14.06
N GLN A 47 -3.68 12.52 -13.93
CA GLN A 47 -4.68 12.29 -12.88
C GLN A 47 -5.35 10.92 -13.00
N GLN A 48 -5.57 10.45 -14.23
CA GLN A 48 -6.19 9.15 -14.46
C GLN A 48 -5.32 8.00 -13.94
N GLN A 49 -4.01 8.09 -14.13
CA GLN A 49 -3.07 7.08 -13.61
C GLN A 49 -3.05 7.09 -12.09
N ILE A 50 -3.04 8.27 -11.49
CA ILE A 50 -3.05 8.41 -10.03
C ILE A 50 -4.35 7.85 -9.45
N ASP A 51 -5.49 8.19 -10.03
CA ASP A 51 -6.80 7.70 -9.57
C ASP A 51 -6.89 6.17 -9.67
N SER A 52 -6.33 5.58 -10.73
CA SER A 52 -6.32 4.13 -10.89
C SER A 52 -5.53 3.43 -9.78
N ILE A 53 -4.39 3.99 -9.39
CA ILE A 53 -3.57 3.45 -8.30
C ILE A 53 -4.35 3.51 -6.98
N PHE A 54 -4.98 4.65 -6.68
CA PHE A 54 -5.77 4.80 -5.46
C PHE A 54 -6.99 3.87 -5.44
N ASP A 55 -7.67 3.69 -6.58
CA ASP A 55 -8.80 2.78 -6.66
C ASP A 55 -8.37 1.35 -6.32
N ASP A 56 -7.25 0.89 -6.88
CA ASP A 56 -6.72 -0.44 -6.58
C ASP A 56 -6.36 -0.59 -5.11
N LEU A 57 -5.71 0.43 -4.53
CA LEU A 57 -5.35 0.41 -3.11
C LEU A 57 -6.57 0.41 -2.21
N TYR A 58 -7.59 1.19 -2.52
CA TYR A 58 -8.82 1.23 -1.72
C TYR A 58 -9.55 -0.10 -1.77
N ASP A 59 -9.53 -0.80 -2.90
CA ASP A 59 -10.10 -2.14 -3.00
C ASP A 59 -9.37 -3.11 -2.07
N ILE A 60 -8.05 -3.02 -2.00
CA ILE A 60 -7.24 -3.86 -1.13
C ILE A 60 -7.52 -3.56 0.34
N VAL A 61 -7.50 -2.28 0.73
CA VAL A 61 -7.65 -1.92 2.16
C VAL A 61 -9.09 -2.07 2.66
N ALA A 62 -10.07 -2.08 1.75
CA ALA A 62 -11.46 -2.33 2.12
C ALA A 62 -11.73 -3.81 2.44
N ASP A 63 -10.85 -4.70 1.99
CA ASP A 63 -10.97 -6.13 2.25
C ASP A 63 -10.18 -6.50 3.50
N THR A 64 -10.89 -6.65 4.61
CA THR A 64 -10.29 -6.97 5.91
C THR A 64 -9.54 -8.30 5.88
N ASN A 65 -10.07 -9.29 5.19
CA ASN A 65 -9.44 -10.60 5.09
C ASN A 65 -8.12 -10.51 4.32
N LEU A 66 -8.09 -9.71 3.26
CA LEU A 66 -6.89 -9.49 2.47
C LEU A 66 -5.81 -8.79 3.29
N LEU A 67 -6.18 -7.74 4.04
CA LEU A 67 -5.23 -7.05 4.93
C LEU A 67 -4.64 -7.98 5.97
N ASN A 68 -5.48 -8.82 6.58
CA ASN A 68 -5.02 -9.79 7.56
C ASN A 68 -4.06 -10.80 6.94
N ALA A 69 -4.32 -11.23 5.71
CA ALA A 69 -3.43 -12.14 5.00
C ALA A 69 -2.07 -11.49 4.73
N LEU A 70 -2.07 -10.19 4.36
CA LEU A 70 -0.82 -9.45 4.13
C LEU A 70 0.04 -9.41 5.39
N THR A 71 -0.57 -9.17 6.56
CA THR A 71 0.18 -9.11 7.82
C THR A 71 0.77 -10.45 8.23
N LYS A 72 0.22 -11.56 7.73
CA LYS A 72 0.69 -12.91 8.03
C LYS A 72 1.65 -13.46 6.99
N ALA A 73 1.85 -12.76 5.88
CA ALA A 73 2.77 -13.19 4.83
C ALA A 73 4.20 -13.25 5.39
N THR A 74 4.92 -14.32 5.08
CA THR A 74 6.25 -14.58 5.63
C THR A 74 7.37 -14.24 4.68
N ASP A 75 7.07 -14.06 3.38
CA ASP A 75 8.06 -13.69 2.38
C ASP A 75 7.44 -12.82 1.29
N LYS A 76 8.33 -12.26 0.45
CA LYS A 76 7.95 -11.36 -0.62
C LYS A 76 7.03 -12.01 -1.65
N LYS A 77 7.28 -13.25 -1.99
CA LYS A 77 6.50 -13.98 -3.00
C LYS A 77 5.06 -14.15 -2.55
N GLU A 78 4.86 -14.57 -1.31
CA GLU A 78 3.54 -14.74 -0.72
C GLU A 78 2.78 -13.41 -0.68
N LEU A 79 3.46 -12.34 -0.28
CA LEU A 79 2.86 -11.01 -0.23
C LEU A 79 2.39 -10.55 -1.60
N ILE A 80 3.20 -10.75 -2.63
CA ILE A 80 2.84 -10.37 -4.01
C ILE A 80 1.64 -11.18 -4.49
N GLU A 81 1.55 -12.46 -4.19
CA GLU A 81 0.41 -13.29 -4.57
C GLU A 81 -0.89 -12.81 -3.93
N ILE A 82 -0.83 -12.42 -2.66
CA ILE A 82 -2.00 -11.88 -1.97
C ILE A 82 -2.46 -10.58 -2.61
N LEU A 83 -1.52 -9.70 -2.93
CA LEU A 83 -1.83 -8.42 -3.58
C LEU A 83 -2.48 -8.63 -4.95
N LYS A 84 -2.02 -9.59 -5.72
CA LYS A 84 -2.60 -9.89 -7.02
C LYS A 84 -4.07 -10.32 -6.90
N ARG A 85 -4.42 -11.08 -5.88
CA ARG A 85 -5.81 -11.46 -5.65
C ARG A 85 -6.70 -10.26 -5.35
N GLY A 86 -6.16 -9.25 -4.69
CA GLY A 86 -6.90 -8.05 -4.35
C GLY A 86 -7.15 -7.14 -5.54
N ILE A 87 -6.33 -7.22 -6.58
CA ILE A 87 -6.41 -6.37 -7.77
C ILE A 87 -7.18 -7.05 -8.92
N GLU A 88 -7.14 -8.36 -8.98
CA GLU A 88 -7.81 -9.14 -10.03
C GLU A 88 -9.33 -9.18 -9.91
#